data_665c3134228fd3eca4d0473d78b50023
#
_entry.id   665c3134228fd3eca4d0473d78b50023
#
_cell.length_a   1.000
_cell.length_b   1.000
_cell.length_c   1.000
_cell.angle_alpha   90.00
_cell.angle_beta   90.00
_cell.angle_gamma   90.00
#
_symmetry.space_group_name_H-M   'P 1'
#
loop_
_entity.id
_entity.type
_entity.pdbx_description
1 polymer ?
#
loop_
_entity_poly.entity_id
_entity_poly.type
_entity_poly.pdbx_seq_one_letter_code
_entity_poly.pdbx_strand_id
1 'polypeptide(L)'
;MKNLYTWVAALLFVTLAISVMACTSASSAGTVTVVDRPDIHAVNTNYMGYRAPLRPLNFIKLPVGSIRPEGWVRKFLELQRDGLTGHLGEISAWLEKDDNAWLTTGGDHGWEEVPYWLKGYSSLAYILNDPKMIEETKYWIEGVFASRQPDGYFGPVNERNGKRELWAQMIMLWCLQSYYEYSQDQRVIDLMTNYFKWQMTVPDDRLLEDFWENSRGGDNIISIYWLYSPYGRCFFARIGRKDSSQHCGLDSVDLFA
;
A
#
# COMPACT_ATOMS: atom_id res chain seq x y z
N MET A 1 21.26 -57.33 -26.43
CA MET A 1 20.94 -55.96 -26.89
C MET A 1 19.43 -55.70 -27.10
N LYS A 2 18.63 -56.64 -27.58
CA LYS A 2 17.18 -56.46 -27.78
C LYS A 2 16.39 -56.15 -26.50
N ASN A 3 16.75 -56.69 -25.35
CA ASN A 3 16.04 -56.47 -24.08
C ASN A 3 16.27 -55.08 -23.46
N LEU A 4 17.42 -54.44 -23.73
CA LEU A 4 17.73 -53.13 -23.20
C LEU A 4 16.87 -52.02 -23.81
N TYR A 5 16.61 -52.11 -25.12
CA TYR A 5 15.75 -51.14 -25.83
C TYR A 5 14.29 -51.23 -25.40
N THR A 6 13.82 -52.45 -25.06
CA THR A 6 12.44 -52.63 -24.58
C THR A 6 12.23 -51.97 -23.20
N TRP A 7 13.22 -52.09 -22.29
CA TRP A 7 13.15 -51.45 -20.97
C TRP A 7 13.27 -49.92 -21.03
N VAL A 8 14.14 -49.40 -21.93
CA VAL A 8 14.28 -47.96 -22.13
C VAL A 8 13.01 -47.37 -22.74
N ALA A 9 12.39 -48.01 -23.70
CA ALA A 9 11.12 -47.58 -24.28
C ALA A 9 9.96 -47.61 -23.27
N ALA A 10 9.91 -48.63 -22.37
CA ALA A 10 8.91 -48.72 -21.33
C ALA A 10 9.10 -47.61 -20.27
N LEU A 11 10.34 -47.28 -19.88
CA LEU A 11 10.64 -46.19 -18.96
C LEU A 11 10.27 -44.81 -19.55
N LEU A 12 10.56 -44.57 -20.83
CA LEU A 12 10.18 -43.37 -21.54
C LEU A 12 8.65 -43.18 -21.66
N PHE A 13 7.91 -44.28 -21.88
CA PHE A 13 6.45 -44.24 -21.91
C PHE A 13 5.84 -43.92 -20.52
N VAL A 14 6.41 -44.49 -19.44
CA VAL A 14 5.95 -44.22 -18.08
C VAL A 14 6.25 -42.81 -17.65
N THR A 15 7.42 -42.23 -17.99
CA THR A 15 7.76 -40.85 -17.69
C THR A 15 6.90 -39.88 -18.50
N LEU A 16 6.57 -40.16 -19.75
CA LEU A 16 5.67 -39.34 -20.58
C LEU A 16 4.22 -39.38 -20.06
N ALA A 17 3.74 -40.54 -19.61
CA ALA A 17 2.42 -40.70 -19.01
C ALA A 17 2.28 -39.95 -17.68
N ILE A 18 3.33 -39.91 -16.85
CA ILE A 18 3.36 -39.15 -15.59
C ILE A 18 3.38 -37.65 -15.87
N SER A 19 4.08 -37.19 -16.91
CA SER A 19 4.14 -35.79 -17.28
C SER A 19 2.80 -35.25 -17.83
N VAL A 20 1.98 -36.09 -18.45
CA VAL A 20 0.64 -35.68 -18.96
C VAL A 20 -0.40 -35.66 -17.83
N MET A 21 -0.22 -36.40 -16.75
CA MET A 21 -1.14 -36.37 -15.60
C MET A 21 -0.96 -35.15 -14.66
N ALA A 22 0.11 -34.39 -14.79
CA ALA A 22 0.41 -33.26 -13.93
C ALA A 22 -0.14 -31.91 -14.38
N CYS A 23 -0.87 -31.84 -15.51
CA CYS A 23 -1.38 -30.59 -16.09
C CYS A 23 -2.91 -30.55 -16.28
N THR A 24 -3.68 -31.19 -15.42
CA THR A 24 -5.11 -30.84 -15.32
C THR A 24 -5.36 -30.10 -14.02
N SER A 25 -4.87 -28.86 -13.90
CA SER A 25 -5.51 -27.89 -13.03
C SER A 25 -6.91 -27.66 -13.61
N ALA A 26 -7.90 -28.33 -13.04
CA ALA A 26 -9.28 -27.98 -13.28
C ALA A 26 -9.46 -26.54 -12.78
N SER A 27 -9.37 -25.59 -13.69
CA SER A 27 -9.93 -24.26 -13.49
C SER A 27 -11.41 -24.51 -13.20
N SER A 28 -11.82 -24.42 -11.94
CA SER A 28 -13.23 -24.36 -11.60
C SER A 28 -13.76 -23.09 -12.28
N ALA A 29 -14.43 -23.27 -13.41
CA ALA A 29 -15.17 -22.18 -14.02
C ALA A 29 -16.16 -21.70 -12.96
N GLY A 30 -15.89 -20.53 -12.37
CA GLY A 30 -16.79 -19.95 -11.39
C GLY A 30 -18.15 -19.77 -12.02
N THR A 31 -19.18 -20.34 -11.40
CA THR A 31 -20.55 -20.16 -11.87
C THR A 31 -20.96 -18.71 -11.61
N VAL A 32 -21.20 -17.95 -12.66
CA VAL A 32 -21.77 -16.60 -12.56
C VAL A 32 -23.28 -16.73 -12.44
N THR A 33 -23.83 -16.25 -11.34
CA THR A 33 -25.28 -16.20 -11.13
C THR A 33 -25.75 -14.75 -11.07
N VAL A 34 -26.89 -14.47 -11.67
CA VAL A 34 -27.53 -13.17 -11.56
C VAL A 34 -28.41 -13.20 -10.30
N VAL A 35 -28.21 -12.24 -9.43
CA VAL A 35 -29.00 -12.09 -8.18
C VAL A 35 -29.56 -10.67 -8.10
N ASP A 36 -30.74 -10.50 -7.51
CA ASP A 36 -31.37 -9.19 -7.33
C ASP A 36 -30.55 -8.26 -6.42
N ARG A 37 -29.87 -8.83 -5.45
CA ARG A 37 -28.92 -8.14 -4.58
C ARG A 37 -27.86 -9.12 -4.08
N PRO A 38 -26.63 -8.62 -3.78
CA PRO A 38 -25.59 -9.44 -3.17
C PRO A 38 -26.01 -10.01 -1.83
N ASP A 39 -25.50 -11.20 -1.50
CA ASP A 39 -25.62 -11.76 -0.17
C ASP A 39 -24.72 -10.96 0.80
N ILE A 40 -25.32 -10.27 1.74
CA ILE A 40 -24.62 -9.46 2.76
C ILE A 40 -24.04 -10.30 3.91
N HIS A 41 -24.36 -11.59 3.98
CA HIS A 41 -23.87 -12.52 4.99
C HIS A 41 -22.72 -13.40 4.45
N ALA A 42 -22.42 -13.32 3.17
CA ALA A 42 -21.32 -14.07 2.56
C ALA A 42 -19.97 -13.60 3.12
N VAL A 43 -19.14 -14.56 3.54
CA VAL A 43 -17.76 -14.28 3.98
C VAL A 43 -16.87 -14.20 2.74
N ASN A 44 -16.17 -13.08 2.59
CA ASN A 44 -15.18 -12.96 1.54
C ASN A 44 -13.93 -13.80 1.85
N THR A 45 -13.60 -14.73 0.96
CA THR A 45 -12.44 -15.59 1.07
C THR A 45 -11.28 -15.17 0.15
N ASN A 46 -11.50 -14.22 -0.77
CA ASN A 46 -10.52 -13.82 -1.77
C ASN A 46 -9.65 -12.65 -1.33
N TYR A 47 -10.18 -11.77 -0.49
CA TYR A 47 -9.49 -10.57 -0.03
C TYR A 47 -9.57 -10.45 1.48
N MET A 48 -8.51 -9.95 2.08
CA MET A 48 -8.44 -9.80 3.52
C MET A 48 -9.26 -8.58 3.97
N GLY A 49 -10.26 -8.83 4.80
CA GLY A 49 -10.97 -7.79 5.54
C GLY A 49 -10.29 -7.44 6.86
N TYR A 50 -10.94 -6.62 7.67
CA TYR A 50 -10.45 -6.32 9.00
C TYR A 50 -10.42 -7.57 9.89
N ARG A 51 -9.32 -7.72 10.62
CA ARG A 51 -9.12 -8.79 11.60
C ARG A 51 -9.70 -8.37 12.95
N ALA A 52 -10.31 -9.31 13.68
CA ALA A 52 -10.71 -9.07 15.07
C ALA A 52 -9.55 -8.50 15.92
N PRO A 53 -9.80 -7.56 16.85
CA PRO A 53 -11.11 -7.08 17.32
C PRO A 53 -11.75 -5.96 16.48
N LEU A 54 -11.20 -5.59 15.34
CA LEU A 54 -11.82 -4.61 14.46
C LEU A 54 -13.13 -5.14 13.88
N ARG A 55 -14.13 -4.28 13.74
CA ARG A 55 -15.39 -4.63 13.09
C ARG A 55 -15.15 -4.99 11.62
N PRO A 56 -15.78 -6.04 11.10
CA PRO A 56 -15.72 -6.34 9.68
C PRO A 56 -16.23 -5.16 8.84
N LEU A 57 -15.52 -4.86 7.76
CA LEU A 57 -15.99 -3.86 6.80
C LEU A 57 -17.10 -4.43 5.93
N ASN A 58 -18.11 -3.61 5.63
CA ASN A 58 -19.15 -3.95 4.65
C ASN A 58 -18.58 -4.06 3.23
N PHE A 59 -17.54 -3.30 2.94
CA PHE A 59 -16.83 -3.31 1.67
C PHE A 59 -15.35 -3.49 1.90
N ILE A 60 -14.69 -4.24 1.04
CA ILE A 60 -13.25 -4.47 1.10
C ILE A 60 -12.60 -3.72 -0.05
N LYS A 61 -11.59 -2.90 0.28
CA LYS A 61 -10.75 -2.24 -0.72
C LYS A 61 -10.02 -3.31 -1.54
N LEU A 62 -10.16 -3.27 -2.84
CA LEU A 62 -9.35 -4.10 -3.73
C LEU A 62 -7.94 -3.52 -3.84
N PRO A 63 -6.90 -4.38 -4.01
CA PRO A 63 -5.55 -3.92 -4.30
C PRO A 63 -5.52 -3.03 -5.54
N VAL A 64 -4.67 -2.02 -5.54
CA VAL A 64 -4.53 -1.12 -6.68
C VAL A 64 -4.16 -1.88 -7.95
N GLY A 65 -4.82 -1.57 -9.06
CA GLY A 65 -4.62 -2.26 -10.34
C GLY A 65 -5.37 -3.59 -10.51
N SER A 66 -6.15 -4.04 -9.50
CA SER A 66 -7.01 -5.23 -9.61
C SER A 66 -8.12 -5.05 -10.65
N ILE A 67 -8.59 -3.82 -10.83
CA ILE A 67 -9.60 -3.46 -11.84
C ILE A 67 -8.92 -2.59 -12.88
N ARG A 68 -9.04 -2.98 -14.14
CA ARG A 68 -8.55 -2.21 -15.28
C ARG A 68 -9.73 -1.54 -15.97
N PRO A 69 -9.78 -0.22 -15.96
CA PRO A 69 -10.86 0.52 -16.62
C PRO A 69 -10.73 0.42 -18.15
N GLU A 70 -11.87 0.42 -18.81
CA GLU A 70 -11.98 0.45 -20.26
C GLU A 70 -12.91 1.59 -20.72
N GLY A 71 -13.02 1.78 -22.02
CA GLY A 71 -13.89 2.77 -22.62
C GLY A 71 -13.56 4.21 -22.17
N TRP A 72 -14.60 4.97 -21.84
CA TRP A 72 -14.46 6.38 -21.47
C TRP A 72 -13.70 6.59 -20.16
N VAL A 73 -13.79 5.67 -19.20
CA VAL A 73 -13.04 5.77 -17.93
C VAL A 73 -11.54 5.65 -18.20
N ARG A 74 -11.12 4.68 -19.02
CA ARG A 74 -9.74 4.55 -19.44
C ARG A 74 -9.25 5.81 -20.14
N LYS A 75 -10.04 6.35 -21.07
CA LYS A 75 -9.70 7.59 -21.79
C LYS A 75 -9.50 8.75 -20.83
N PHE A 76 -10.33 8.86 -19.80
CA PHE A 76 -10.21 9.89 -18.79
C PHE A 76 -8.91 9.77 -17.99
N LEU A 77 -8.50 8.56 -17.62
CA LEU A 77 -7.22 8.32 -16.94
C LEU A 77 -6.02 8.60 -17.85
N GLU A 78 -6.11 8.28 -19.13
CA GLU A 78 -5.08 8.63 -20.12
C GLU A 78 -4.93 10.16 -20.25
N LEU A 79 -6.01 10.91 -20.23
CA LEU A 79 -5.95 12.38 -20.21
C LEU A 79 -5.29 12.92 -18.94
N GLN A 80 -5.44 12.26 -17.80
CA GLN A 80 -4.71 12.65 -16.58
C GLN A 80 -3.22 12.34 -16.70
N ARG A 81 -2.84 11.18 -17.26
CA ARG A 81 -1.45 10.83 -17.53
C ARG A 81 -0.79 11.82 -18.48
N ASP A 82 -1.47 12.15 -19.58
CA ASP A 82 -0.95 13.04 -20.63
C ASP A 82 -1.12 14.53 -20.26
N GLY A 83 -1.79 14.81 -19.15
CA GLY A 83 -2.04 16.14 -18.61
C GLY A 83 -1.24 16.45 -17.35
N LEU A 84 -1.82 17.30 -16.50
CA LEU A 84 -1.12 17.85 -15.33
C LEU A 84 -0.64 16.77 -14.35
N THR A 85 -1.43 15.74 -14.09
CA THR A 85 -1.02 14.67 -13.14
C THR A 85 0.27 13.99 -13.59
N GLY A 86 0.38 13.64 -14.88
CA GLY A 86 1.57 12.97 -15.42
C GLY A 86 2.77 13.88 -15.56
N HIS A 87 2.56 15.19 -15.76
CA HIS A 87 3.61 16.17 -16.07
C HIS A 87 3.87 17.18 -14.96
N LEU A 88 3.24 17.05 -13.79
CA LEU A 88 3.43 18.00 -12.71
C LEU A 88 4.89 18.06 -12.23
N GLY A 89 5.59 16.94 -12.22
CA GLY A 89 7.01 16.87 -11.85
C GLY A 89 7.95 17.65 -12.79
N GLU A 90 7.48 18.03 -13.99
CA GLU A 90 8.28 18.80 -14.95
C GLU A 90 8.17 20.33 -14.74
N ILE A 91 7.15 20.78 -13.99
CA ILE A 91 6.82 22.20 -13.87
C ILE A 91 6.68 22.71 -12.44
N SER A 92 6.65 21.81 -11.47
CA SER A 92 6.48 22.17 -10.06
C SER A 92 7.83 22.18 -9.35
N ALA A 93 8.21 23.33 -8.82
CA ALA A 93 9.41 23.48 -8.01
C ALA A 93 9.39 22.56 -6.76
N TRP A 94 8.20 22.24 -6.23
CA TRP A 94 8.07 21.32 -5.09
C TRP A 94 8.39 19.86 -5.42
N LEU A 95 8.41 19.51 -6.71
CA LEU A 95 8.71 18.16 -7.19
C LEU A 95 10.09 18.07 -7.87
N GLU A 96 10.88 19.14 -7.86
CA GLU A 96 12.28 19.06 -8.23
C GLU A 96 12.99 18.05 -7.36
N LYS A 97 13.88 17.24 -7.99
CA LYS A 97 14.56 16.13 -7.30
C LYS A 97 15.77 16.60 -6.51
N ASP A 98 16.44 17.63 -7.01
CA ASP A 98 17.62 18.21 -6.37
C ASP A 98 17.18 18.88 -5.07
N ASP A 99 17.81 18.50 -3.97
CA ASP A 99 17.52 19.02 -2.62
C ASP A 99 16.07 18.83 -2.12
N ASN A 100 15.39 17.81 -2.67
CA ASN A 100 14.05 17.45 -2.21
C ASN A 100 14.09 16.73 -0.87
N ALA A 101 13.20 17.10 0.04
CA ALA A 101 13.16 16.58 1.42
C ALA A 101 12.94 15.06 1.52
N TRP A 102 12.37 14.42 0.50
CA TRP A 102 12.19 12.96 0.47
C TRP A 102 13.35 12.19 -0.15
N LEU A 103 14.25 12.89 -0.86
CA LEU A 103 15.37 12.29 -1.59
C LEU A 103 16.72 12.64 -0.97
N THR A 104 16.79 13.78 -0.30
CA THR A 104 18.03 14.33 0.26
C THR A 104 17.84 14.62 1.75
N THR A 105 18.80 14.19 2.58
CA THR A 105 18.77 14.52 4.01
C THR A 105 18.93 16.03 4.17
N GLY A 106 17.97 16.68 4.84
CA GLY A 106 17.96 18.13 5.00
C GLY A 106 17.48 18.90 3.77
N GLY A 107 16.85 18.23 2.81
CA GLY A 107 16.24 18.91 1.67
C GLY A 107 15.15 19.89 2.11
N ASP A 108 15.03 21.01 1.40
CA ASP A 108 14.29 22.18 1.85
C ASP A 108 12.88 22.34 1.26
N HIS A 109 12.46 21.45 0.33
CA HIS A 109 11.17 21.54 -0.34
C HIS A 109 10.51 20.17 -0.58
N GLY A 110 9.24 20.19 -0.97
CA GLY A 110 8.48 18.98 -1.33
C GLY A 110 7.97 18.19 -0.13
N TRP A 111 7.97 18.78 1.05
CA TRP A 111 7.66 18.11 2.30
C TRP A 111 6.27 17.42 2.30
N GLU A 112 5.19 18.13 1.99
CA GLU A 112 3.85 17.56 1.86
C GLU A 112 3.41 17.39 0.40
N GLU A 113 3.96 18.18 -0.52
CA GLU A 113 3.55 18.21 -1.91
C GLU A 113 3.90 16.91 -2.63
N VAL A 114 5.08 16.34 -2.35
CA VAL A 114 5.50 15.06 -2.92
C VAL A 114 4.53 13.94 -2.55
N PRO A 115 4.20 13.69 -1.28
CA PRO A 115 3.22 12.65 -0.92
C PRO A 115 1.85 12.86 -1.54
N TYR A 116 1.35 14.10 -1.60
CA TYR A 116 0.06 14.39 -2.22
C TYR A 116 0.04 14.05 -3.70
N TRP A 117 1.05 14.52 -4.43
CA TRP A 117 1.18 14.20 -5.85
C TRP A 117 1.40 12.72 -6.07
N LEU A 118 2.34 12.10 -5.35
CA LEU A 118 2.72 10.70 -5.52
C LEU A 118 1.56 9.75 -5.25
N LYS A 119 0.68 10.07 -4.28
CA LYS A 119 -0.54 9.29 -4.00
C LYS A 119 -1.44 9.16 -5.23
N GLY A 120 -1.65 10.25 -5.96
CA GLY A 120 -2.44 10.25 -7.19
C GLY A 120 -1.68 9.64 -8.37
N TYR A 121 -0.44 10.06 -8.56
CA TYR A 121 0.44 9.64 -9.64
C TYR A 121 0.70 8.12 -9.61
N SER A 122 1.07 7.56 -8.46
CA SER A 122 1.34 6.13 -8.32
C SER A 122 0.09 5.28 -8.56
N SER A 123 -1.06 5.70 -8.05
CA SER A 123 -2.32 5.00 -8.29
C SER A 123 -2.67 4.98 -9.78
N LEU A 124 -2.51 6.10 -10.47
CA LEU A 124 -2.72 6.22 -11.92
C LEU A 124 -1.73 5.32 -12.68
N ALA A 125 -0.46 5.31 -12.28
CA ALA A 125 0.58 4.46 -12.85
C ALA A 125 0.20 2.98 -12.82
N TYR A 126 -0.27 2.50 -11.66
CA TYR A 126 -0.63 1.09 -11.48
C TYR A 126 -1.93 0.71 -12.19
N ILE A 127 -2.94 1.57 -12.17
CA ILE A 127 -4.22 1.31 -12.84
C ILE A 127 -4.05 1.26 -14.37
N LEU A 128 -3.25 2.17 -14.94
CA LEU A 128 -2.93 2.16 -16.36
C LEU A 128 -1.87 1.13 -16.74
N ASN A 129 -1.14 0.61 -15.76
CA ASN A 129 0.05 -0.22 -15.95
C ASN A 129 1.09 0.48 -16.86
N ASP A 130 1.30 1.77 -16.61
CA ASP A 130 2.24 2.59 -17.39
C ASP A 130 3.67 2.41 -16.88
N PRO A 131 4.58 1.85 -17.67
CA PRO A 131 5.92 1.50 -17.20
C PRO A 131 6.78 2.70 -16.82
N LYS A 132 6.61 3.86 -17.50
CA LYS A 132 7.36 5.07 -17.18
C LYS A 132 6.92 5.66 -15.84
N MET A 133 5.62 5.75 -15.64
CA MET A 133 5.07 6.24 -14.37
C MET A 133 5.39 5.30 -13.21
N ILE A 134 5.42 3.98 -13.46
CA ILE A 134 5.78 2.98 -12.45
C ILE A 134 7.26 3.14 -12.06
N GLU A 135 8.14 3.36 -13.02
CA GLU A 135 9.58 3.59 -12.75
C GLU A 135 9.81 4.89 -11.97
N GLU A 136 9.14 5.97 -12.35
CA GLU A 136 9.18 7.24 -11.61
C GLU A 136 8.65 7.08 -10.19
N THR A 137 7.53 6.38 -10.02
CA THR A 137 7.00 6.06 -8.69
C THR A 137 8.03 5.30 -7.85
N LYS A 138 8.68 4.28 -8.44
CA LYS A 138 9.70 3.50 -7.76
C LYS A 138 10.89 4.36 -7.33
N TYR A 139 11.32 5.31 -8.14
CA TYR A 139 12.39 6.23 -7.80
C TYR A 139 12.09 6.97 -6.48
N TRP A 140 10.89 7.55 -6.36
CA TRP A 140 10.47 8.24 -5.14
C TRP A 140 10.35 7.30 -3.94
N ILE A 141 9.82 6.11 -4.13
CA ILE A 141 9.70 5.11 -3.05
C ILE A 141 11.08 4.62 -2.56
N GLU A 142 12.07 4.48 -3.45
CA GLU A 142 13.44 4.16 -3.04
C GLU A 142 14.04 5.30 -2.19
N GLY A 143 13.75 6.57 -2.50
CA GLY A 143 14.11 7.71 -1.64
C GLY A 143 13.48 7.59 -0.26
N VAL A 144 12.19 7.24 -0.19
CA VAL A 144 11.51 6.99 1.09
C VAL A 144 12.19 5.87 1.89
N PHE A 145 12.57 4.75 1.24
CA PHE A 145 13.31 3.69 1.90
C PHE A 145 14.68 4.14 2.40
N ALA A 146 15.36 5.01 1.65
CA ALA A 146 16.66 5.56 2.03
C ALA A 146 16.57 6.52 3.22
N SER A 147 15.44 7.22 3.39
CA SER A 147 15.21 8.20 4.47
C SER A 147 15.00 7.58 5.86
N ARG A 148 14.96 6.23 5.97
CA ARG A 148 14.74 5.54 7.25
C ARG A 148 15.84 5.85 8.26
N GLN A 149 15.41 6.09 9.50
CA GLN A 149 16.30 6.33 10.63
C GLN A 149 16.39 5.09 11.53
N PRO A 150 17.47 4.95 12.30
CA PRO A 150 17.70 3.76 13.15
C PRO A 150 16.61 3.51 14.19
N ASP A 151 15.91 4.56 14.64
CA ASP A 151 14.83 4.47 15.63
C ASP A 151 13.47 4.11 15.01
N GLY A 152 13.37 4.07 13.69
CA GLY A 152 12.16 3.68 12.94
C GLY A 152 11.43 4.84 12.28
N TYR A 153 11.78 6.09 12.56
CA TYR A 153 11.25 7.24 11.82
C TYR A 153 11.71 7.19 10.37
N PHE A 154 10.96 7.84 9.46
CA PHE A 154 11.32 7.98 8.06
C PHE A 154 10.83 9.32 7.49
N GLY A 155 11.42 9.74 6.39
CA GLY A 155 11.05 10.98 5.71
C GLY A 155 11.69 12.23 6.32
N PRO A 156 11.25 13.40 5.86
CA PRO A 156 11.83 14.67 6.24
C PRO A 156 11.64 15.00 7.72
N VAL A 157 12.62 15.69 8.27
CA VAL A 157 12.57 16.32 9.60
C VAL A 157 12.51 17.81 9.38
N ASN A 158 11.63 18.50 10.09
CA ASN A 158 11.57 19.94 10.03
C ASN A 158 12.87 20.56 10.58
N GLU A 159 13.71 21.09 9.71
CA GLU A 159 15.02 21.65 10.11
C GLU A 159 14.92 22.89 10.99
N ARG A 160 13.84 23.67 10.86
CA ARG A 160 13.68 24.92 11.62
C ARG A 160 13.55 24.69 13.13
N ASN A 161 12.95 23.57 13.53
CA ASN A 161 12.68 23.24 14.93
C ASN A 161 13.11 21.81 15.31
N GLY A 162 13.69 21.04 14.40
CA GLY A 162 14.06 19.63 14.61
C GLY A 162 12.88 18.70 14.86
N LYS A 163 11.64 19.16 14.60
CA LYS A 163 10.44 18.40 14.86
C LYS A 163 10.24 17.34 13.79
N ARG A 164 9.92 16.15 14.25
CA ARG A 164 9.47 15.03 13.44
C ARG A 164 7.95 15.10 13.34
N GLU A 165 7.48 15.67 12.25
CA GLU A 165 6.07 15.81 11.99
C GLU A 165 5.47 14.52 11.47
N LEU A 166 4.17 14.31 11.70
CA LEU A 166 3.47 13.10 11.29
C LEU A 166 2.61 13.30 10.04
N TRP A 167 2.30 14.55 9.69
CA TRP A 167 1.32 14.85 8.67
C TRP A 167 1.72 14.35 7.27
N ALA A 168 2.90 14.75 6.79
CA ALA A 168 3.38 14.33 5.47
C ALA A 168 3.58 12.81 5.41
N GLN A 169 4.03 12.21 6.52
CA GLN A 169 4.20 10.75 6.63
C GLN A 169 2.86 10.02 6.53
N MET A 170 1.76 10.55 7.08
CA MET A 170 0.44 9.93 6.95
C MET A 170 0.05 9.75 5.48
N ILE A 171 0.34 10.74 4.64
CA ILE A 171 0.05 10.66 3.21
C ILE A 171 1.02 9.70 2.51
N MET A 172 2.31 9.74 2.86
CA MET A 172 3.29 8.83 2.30
C MET A 172 2.99 7.36 2.64
N LEU A 173 2.39 7.08 3.81
CA LEU A 173 1.92 5.74 4.16
C LEU A 173 0.88 5.21 3.16
N TRP A 174 0.04 6.07 2.59
CA TRP A 174 -0.87 5.67 1.50
C TRP A 174 -0.13 5.32 0.21
N CYS A 175 0.92 6.08 -0.12
CA CYS A 175 1.77 5.76 -1.28
C CYS A 175 2.46 4.39 -1.10
N LEU A 176 2.98 4.14 0.10
CA LEU A 176 3.61 2.87 0.45
C LEU A 176 2.63 1.69 0.40
N GLN A 177 1.38 1.87 0.89
CA GLN A 177 0.34 0.84 0.77
C GLN A 177 0.06 0.51 -0.70
N SER A 178 -0.15 1.53 -1.55
CA SER A 178 -0.39 1.33 -2.98
C SER A 178 0.80 0.66 -3.66
N TYR A 179 2.02 1.05 -3.30
CA TYR A 179 3.23 0.39 -3.80
C TYR A 179 3.31 -1.07 -3.39
N TYR A 180 3.00 -1.40 -2.13
CA TYR A 180 2.98 -2.79 -1.66
C TYR A 180 1.88 -3.61 -2.36
N GLU A 181 0.69 -3.06 -2.50
CA GLU A 181 -0.42 -3.74 -3.18
C GLU A 181 -0.06 -4.12 -4.63
N TYR A 182 0.75 -3.28 -5.29
CA TYR A 182 1.23 -3.53 -6.64
C TYR A 182 2.44 -4.46 -6.71
N SER A 183 3.48 -4.18 -5.89
CA SER A 183 4.81 -4.80 -6.00
C SER A 183 5.02 -6.01 -5.09
N GLN A 184 4.27 -6.11 -3.99
CA GLN A 184 4.47 -7.06 -2.88
C GLN A 184 5.85 -6.91 -2.20
N ASP A 185 6.46 -5.73 -2.27
CA ASP A 185 7.78 -5.46 -1.68
C ASP A 185 7.70 -5.44 -0.15
N GLN A 186 8.29 -6.45 0.47
CA GLN A 186 8.25 -6.65 1.92
C GLN A 186 8.90 -5.53 2.71
N ARG A 187 9.78 -4.73 2.09
CA ARG A 187 10.41 -3.57 2.73
C ARG A 187 9.40 -2.54 3.22
N VAL A 188 8.23 -2.44 2.55
CA VAL A 188 7.12 -1.59 2.98
C VAL A 188 6.62 -2.00 4.35
N ILE A 189 6.37 -3.29 4.54
CA ILE A 189 5.86 -3.83 5.81
C ILE A 189 6.85 -3.60 6.95
N ASP A 190 8.13 -3.79 6.66
CA ASP A 190 9.20 -3.57 7.64
C ASP A 190 9.32 -2.08 8.00
N LEU A 191 9.31 -1.18 7.01
CA LEU A 191 9.33 0.27 7.23
C LEU A 191 8.14 0.72 8.08
N MET A 192 6.92 0.42 7.64
CA MET A 192 5.69 0.81 8.34
C MET A 192 5.64 0.23 9.75
N THR A 193 6.06 -1.04 9.93
CA THR A 193 6.12 -1.68 11.25
C THR A 193 7.07 -0.92 12.19
N ASN A 194 8.25 -0.54 11.72
CA ASN A 194 9.22 0.18 12.54
C ASN A 194 8.79 1.62 12.81
N TYR A 195 8.16 2.27 11.83
CA TYR A 195 7.59 3.60 12.01
C TYR A 195 6.50 3.62 13.09
N PHE A 196 5.58 2.67 13.09
CA PHE A 196 4.56 2.60 14.12
C PHE A 196 5.11 2.17 15.49
N LYS A 197 6.20 1.40 15.55
CA LYS A 197 6.92 1.19 16.82
C LYS A 197 7.53 2.48 17.35
N TRP A 198 8.11 3.29 16.47
CA TRP A 198 8.61 4.60 16.84
C TRP A 198 7.47 5.50 17.36
N GLN A 199 6.30 5.55 16.72
CA GLN A 199 5.14 6.31 17.23
C GLN A 199 4.74 5.88 18.66
N MET A 200 4.90 4.62 19.04
CA MET A 200 4.64 4.16 20.41
C MET A 200 5.59 4.77 21.44
N THR A 201 6.76 5.24 21.03
CA THR A 201 7.72 5.90 21.91
C THR A 201 7.46 7.40 22.08
N VAL A 202 6.63 7.97 21.20
CA VAL A 202 6.24 9.39 21.30
C VAL A 202 5.34 9.57 22.53
N PRO A 203 5.61 10.52 23.42
CA PRO A 203 4.75 10.81 24.58
C PRO A 203 3.31 11.13 24.13
N ASP A 204 2.33 10.79 24.97
CA ASP A 204 0.91 10.97 24.61
C ASP A 204 0.53 12.44 24.39
N ASP A 205 1.14 13.36 25.15
CA ASP A 205 0.96 14.80 25.01
C ASP A 205 1.69 15.42 23.82
N ARG A 206 2.48 14.62 23.09
CA ARG A 206 3.24 15.04 21.91
C ARG A 206 2.78 14.33 20.64
N LEU A 207 1.97 13.30 20.76
CA LEU A 207 1.41 12.59 19.60
C LEU A 207 0.26 13.42 19.02
N LEU A 208 0.32 13.71 17.73
CA LEU A 208 -0.66 14.55 17.03
C LEU A 208 -0.83 15.96 17.66
N GLU A 209 0.28 16.54 18.12
CA GLU A 209 0.27 17.82 18.82
C GLU A 209 -0.08 18.99 17.88
N ASP A 210 0.35 18.93 16.63
CA ASP A 210 0.08 19.97 15.66
C ASP A 210 -1.33 19.95 15.12
N PHE A 211 -1.81 21.13 14.73
CA PHE A 211 -3.15 21.31 14.18
C PHE A 211 -3.47 20.35 13.02
N TRP A 212 -2.56 20.24 12.05
CA TRP A 212 -2.77 19.36 10.88
C TRP A 212 -2.65 17.88 11.26
N GLU A 213 -1.74 17.51 12.11
CA GLU A 213 -1.61 16.15 12.62
C GLU A 213 -2.87 15.72 13.36
N ASN A 214 -3.37 16.55 14.26
CA ASN A 214 -4.59 16.29 15.02
C ASN A 214 -5.82 16.20 14.09
N SER A 215 -5.96 17.16 13.17
CA SER A 215 -7.10 17.20 12.24
C SER A 215 -7.13 16.01 11.27
N ARG A 216 -6.00 15.37 11.03
CA ARG A 216 -5.81 14.32 10.02
C ARG A 216 -5.41 12.96 10.60
N GLY A 217 -5.42 12.80 11.92
CA GLY A 217 -5.04 11.55 12.59
C GLY A 217 -5.80 10.32 12.10
N GLY A 218 -7.00 10.50 11.54
CA GLY A 218 -7.75 9.43 10.89
C GLY A 218 -6.99 8.73 9.74
N ASP A 219 -6.17 9.46 8.98
CA ASP A 219 -5.34 8.88 7.92
C ASP A 219 -4.26 7.95 8.49
N ASN A 220 -3.71 8.30 9.67
CA ASN A 220 -2.77 7.45 10.38
C ASN A 220 -3.41 6.14 10.84
N ILE A 221 -4.61 6.24 11.44
CA ILE A 221 -5.37 5.09 11.94
C ILE A 221 -5.70 4.10 10.82
N ILE A 222 -6.13 4.58 9.65
CA ILE A 222 -6.41 3.71 8.50
C ILE A 222 -5.16 2.92 8.10
N SER A 223 -3.99 3.57 8.10
CA SER A 223 -2.71 2.93 7.78
C SER A 223 -2.32 1.87 8.82
N ILE A 224 -2.57 2.14 10.11
CA ILE A 224 -2.38 1.18 11.20
C ILE A 224 -3.26 -0.05 11.00
N TYR A 225 -4.54 0.14 10.68
CA TYR A 225 -5.49 -0.96 10.48
C TYR A 225 -5.21 -1.75 9.21
N TRP A 226 -4.76 -1.08 8.16
CA TRP A 226 -4.30 -1.75 6.95
C TRP A 226 -3.17 -2.73 7.27
N LEU A 227 -2.20 -2.32 8.08
CA LEU A 227 -1.07 -3.17 8.47
C LEU A 227 -1.46 -4.25 9.49
N TYR A 228 -2.41 -3.94 10.41
CA TYR A 228 -2.90 -4.90 11.39
C TYR A 228 -3.65 -6.07 10.76
N SER A 229 -4.48 -5.81 9.76
CA SER A 229 -5.37 -6.82 9.19
C SER A 229 -4.65 -8.05 8.65
N PRO A 230 -3.60 -7.95 7.82
CA PRO A 230 -2.85 -9.11 7.33
C PRO A 230 -1.91 -9.71 8.38
N TYR A 231 -1.27 -8.90 9.21
CA TYR A 231 -0.15 -9.35 10.05
C TYR A 231 -0.51 -9.59 11.52
N GLY A 232 -1.66 -9.10 11.98
CA GLY A 232 -2.24 -9.43 13.28
C GLY A 232 -1.37 -9.15 14.51
N ARG A 233 -0.45 -8.20 14.43
CA ARG A 233 0.44 -7.87 15.55
C ARG A 233 -0.31 -7.03 16.58
N CYS A 234 -0.48 -7.54 17.79
CA CYS A 234 -1.26 -6.91 18.86
C CYS A 234 -0.87 -5.44 19.16
N PHE A 235 0.38 -5.05 18.92
CA PHE A 235 0.80 -3.67 19.15
C PHE A 235 0.12 -2.66 18.20
N PHE A 236 -0.27 -3.06 16.98
CA PHE A 236 -1.01 -2.18 16.08
C PHE A 236 -2.38 -1.78 16.63
N ALA A 237 -3.09 -2.71 17.25
CA ALA A 237 -4.35 -2.40 17.93
C ALA A 237 -4.14 -1.41 19.09
N ARG A 238 -2.99 -1.50 19.79
CA ARG A 238 -2.64 -0.57 20.87
C ARG A 238 -2.30 0.83 20.33
N ILE A 239 -1.56 0.94 19.22
CA ILE A 239 -1.29 2.22 18.57
C ILE A 239 -2.57 2.86 18.09
N GLY A 240 -3.44 2.11 17.41
CA GLY A 240 -4.72 2.63 16.93
C GLY A 240 -5.58 3.22 18.04
N ARG A 241 -5.60 2.62 19.23
CA ARG A 241 -6.27 3.19 20.40
C ARG A 241 -5.59 4.45 20.93
N LYS A 242 -4.27 4.46 21.00
CA LYS A 242 -3.49 5.64 21.42
C LYS A 242 -3.74 6.82 20.47
N ASP A 243 -3.68 6.57 19.18
CA ASP A 243 -3.87 7.58 18.14
C ASP A 243 -5.32 8.11 18.12
N SER A 244 -6.33 7.21 18.22
CA SER A 244 -7.73 7.59 18.25
C SER A 244 -8.10 8.42 19.47
N SER A 245 -7.45 8.23 20.61
CA SER A 245 -7.69 9.02 21.83
C SER A 245 -7.20 10.45 21.72
N GLN A 246 -6.25 10.71 20.81
CA GLN A 246 -5.67 12.05 20.57
C GLN A 246 -6.36 12.79 19.42
N HIS A 247 -7.06 12.06 18.53
CA HIS A 247 -7.69 12.64 17.36
C HIS A 247 -9.01 13.34 17.69
N CYS A 248 -9.15 14.59 17.24
CA CYS A 248 -10.38 15.36 17.40
C CYS A 248 -11.54 14.72 16.59
N GLY A 249 -12.55 14.19 17.30
CA GLY A 249 -13.79 13.68 16.69
C GLY A 249 -13.89 12.16 16.50
N LEU A 250 -12.91 11.36 16.94
CA LEU A 250 -13.01 9.89 16.93
C LEU A 250 -13.58 9.29 18.23
N ASP A 251 -13.79 10.09 19.26
CA ASP A 251 -14.34 9.64 20.56
C ASP A 251 -15.72 8.98 20.46
N SER A 252 -16.43 9.17 19.34
CA SER A 252 -17.74 8.58 19.07
C SER A 252 -17.74 7.37 18.15
N VAL A 253 -16.58 6.99 17.60
CA VAL A 253 -16.46 5.87 16.65
C VAL A 253 -15.92 4.65 17.36
N ASP A 254 -16.82 3.77 17.78
CA ASP A 254 -16.45 2.48 18.32
C ASP A 254 -15.99 1.55 17.20
N LEU A 255 -14.68 1.60 16.91
CA LEU A 255 -14.02 0.80 15.87
C LEU A 255 -13.64 -0.61 16.37
N PHE A 256 -13.74 -0.84 17.71
CA PHE A 256 -13.46 -2.14 18.32
C PHE A 256 -14.79 -2.76 18.78
N ALA A 257 -15.01 -4.01 18.37
CA ALA A 257 -16.16 -4.80 18.79
C ALA A 257 -15.93 -5.40 20.17
#